data_bdc1d5e48268e8ab6471e49326a1f273
#
_entry.id   bdc1d5e48268e8ab6471e49326a1f273
#
_cell.length_a   1.000
_cell.length_b   1.000
_cell.length_c   1.000
_cell.angle_alpha   90.00
_cell.angle_beta   90.00
_cell.angle_gamma   90.00
#
_symmetry.space_group_name_H-M   'P 1'
#
loop_
_entity.id
_entity.type
_entity.pdbx_description
1 polymer ?
#
loop_
_entity_poly.entity_id
_entity_poly.type
_entity_poly.pdbx_seq_one_letter_code
_entity_poly.pdbx_strand_id
1 'polypeptide(L)'
;LINQMKYVNKYLLLFLVLFQLLHAGTTGKLVGVIIDKITREPLIGANILVNGTNYGASTDLDGRYYILQLPPQTYSVTFSMIGYKDVVVKDVQIRVDLTTSLNAELEEGVIGMDAVQVTAERPMVQADVTYSQANITSEEIDMLPVEELEDVVALQAGVVSSGGGLHVRGGRSGEISYMIDGVAVTDPYDAGMAVEIENNAIQELQFISGTFNAEYGKAMSGIINIITKSGDFRKYSGNMSSMLGSYYANDPLFPQLD
;
A
#
# COMPACT_ATOMS: atom_id res chain seq x y z
N LEU A 1 -30.59 -23.45 34.12
CA LEU A 1 -30.24 -23.48 32.69
C LEU A 1 -30.54 -22.14 32.02
N ILE A 2 -31.70 -21.53 32.19
CA ILE A 2 -32.13 -20.27 31.54
C ILE A 2 -31.26 -19.07 31.96
N ASN A 3 -30.82 -18.98 33.22
CA ASN A 3 -29.95 -17.90 33.70
C ASN A 3 -28.54 -18.03 33.13
N GLN A 4 -27.99 -19.22 32.96
CA GLN A 4 -26.69 -19.45 32.37
C GLN A 4 -26.67 -19.02 30.89
N MET A 5 -27.72 -19.30 30.13
CA MET A 5 -27.84 -18.85 28.73
C MET A 5 -27.89 -17.32 28.58
N LYS A 6 -28.48 -16.59 29.52
CA LYS A 6 -28.48 -15.11 29.48
C LYS A 6 -27.08 -14.52 29.67
N TYR A 7 -26.25 -15.11 30.52
CA TYR A 7 -24.87 -14.67 30.70
C TYR A 7 -24.02 -15.00 29.48
N VAL A 8 -24.16 -16.18 28.90
CA VAL A 8 -23.44 -16.59 27.68
C VAL A 8 -23.75 -15.63 26.52
N ASN A 9 -25.02 -15.31 26.29
CA ASN A 9 -25.41 -14.34 25.26
C ASN A 9 -24.84 -12.93 25.51
N LYS A 10 -24.80 -12.48 26.78
CA LYS A 10 -24.25 -11.18 27.13
C LYS A 10 -22.74 -11.09 26.88
N TYR A 11 -22.00 -12.13 27.21
CA TYR A 11 -20.55 -12.19 26.96
C TYR A 11 -20.24 -12.40 25.47
N LEU A 12 -21.08 -13.16 24.75
CA LEU A 12 -20.97 -13.32 23.31
C LEU A 12 -21.19 -11.98 22.60
N LEU A 13 -22.19 -11.21 23.03
CA LEU A 13 -22.47 -9.89 22.47
C LEU A 13 -21.38 -8.87 22.80
N LEU A 14 -20.83 -8.92 24.01
CA LEU A 14 -19.68 -8.10 24.41
C LEU A 14 -18.42 -8.45 23.61
N PHE A 15 -18.16 -9.75 23.37
CA PHE A 15 -17.06 -10.24 22.55
C PHE A 15 -17.22 -9.79 21.09
N LEU A 16 -18.43 -9.85 20.55
CA LEU A 16 -18.75 -9.42 19.18
C LEU A 16 -18.55 -7.91 18.99
N VAL A 17 -18.88 -7.10 20.00
CA VAL A 17 -18.65 -5.65 20.00
C VAL A 17 -17.15 -5.33 20.13
N LEU A 18 -16.42 -6.07 20.97
CA LEU A 18 -14.97 -5.90 21.13
C LEU A 18 -14.19 -6.25 19.84
N PHE A 19 -14.68 -7.25 19.08
CA PHE A 19 -14.08 -7.68 17.82
C PHE A 19 -14.18 -6.62 16.71
N GLN A 20 -15.17 -5.72 16.77
CA GLN A 20 -15.33 -4.60 15.83
C GLN A 20 -14.28 -3.49 16.03
N LEU A 21 -13.52 -3.49 17.14
CA LEU A 21 -12.52 -2.46 17.45
C LEU A 21 -11.11 -2.80 16.93
N LEU A 22 -10.90 -4.00 16.38
CA LEU A 22 -9.62 -4.43 15.84
C LEU A 22 -9.53 -4.11 14.33
N HIS A 23 -9.49 -2.81 14.00
CA HIS A 23 -9.12 -2.39 12.67
C HIS A 23 -7.62 -2.07 12.68
N ALA A 24 -6.80 -2.99 12.19
CA ALA A 24 -5.41 -2.70 11.85
C ALA A 24 -5.39 -1.63 10.76
N GLY A 25 -4.52 -0.63 10.87
CA GLY A 25 -4.43 0.46 9.90
C GLY A 25 -3.97 -0.06 8.55
N THR A 26 -4.88 -0.09 7.57
CA THR A 26 -4.60 -0.42 6.16
C THR A 26 -4.71 0.83 5.29
N THR A 27 -4.39 2.00 5.84
CA THR A 27 -4.62 3.30 5.20
C THR A 27 -3.36 4.16 5.19
N GLY A 28 -3.25 5.04 4.22
CA GLY A 28 -2.21 6.05 4.14
C GLY A 28 -2.69 7.44 4.53
N LYS A 29 -1.79 8.40 4.41
CA LYS A 29 -2.04 9.84 4.68
C LYS A 29 -1.61 10.66 3.48
N LEU A 30 -2.36 11.71 3.18
CA LEU A 30 -1.97 12.74 2.24
C LEU A 30 -1.83 14.07 2.98
N VAL A 31 -0.67 14.71 2.88
CA VAL A 31 -0.39 15.99 3.53
C VAL A 31 0.29 16.93 2.54
N GLY A 32 0.26 18.21 2.82
CA GLY A 32 0.98 19.17 2.00
C GLY A 32 0.72 20.60 2.40
N VAL A 33 1.30 21.51 1.61
CA VAL A 33 1.15 22.95 1.76
C VAL A 33 0.66 23.53 0.43
N ILE A 34 -0.29 24.45 0.51
CA ILE A 34 -0.78 25.20 -0.64
C ILE A 34 -0.34 26.64 -0.50
N ILE A 35 0.32 27.15 -1.53
CA ILE A 35 0.82 28.52 -1.58
C ILE A 35 0.36 29.22 -2.84
N ASP A 36 0.35 30.53 -2.80
CA ASP A 36 0.24 31.37 -3.98
C ASP A 36 1.51 31.26 -4.83
N LYS A 37 1.35 31.04 -6.11
CA LYS A 37 2.45 30.87 -7.07
C LYS A 37 3.35 32.10 -7.22
N ILE A 38 2.79 33.31 -7.05
CA ILE A 38 3.47 34.57 -7.27
C ILE A 38 4.02 35.12 -5.96
N THR A 39 3.15 35.25 -4.94
CA THR A 39 3.54 35.84 -3.66
C THR A 39 4.27 34.89 -2.73
N ARG A 40 4.15 33.56 -2.97
CA ARG A 40 4.67 32.49 -2.12
C ARG A 40 4.04 32.47 -0.73
N GLU A 41 2.97 33.20 -0.51
CA GLU A 41 2.25 33.20 0.76
C GLU A 41 1.35 31.97 0.88
N PRO A 42 1.16 31.43 2.11
CA PRO A 42 0.29 30.29 2.34
C PRO A 42 -1.17 30.65 2.06
N LEU A 43 -1.88 29.79 1.36
CA LEU A 43 -3.29 29.97 1.03
C LEU A 43 -4.18 29.34 2.11
N ILE A 44 -4.89 30.17 2.86
CA ILE A 44 -5.77 29.78 3.97
C ILE A 44 -7.16 29.44 3.43
N GLY A 45 -7.72 28.29 3.83
CA GLY A 45 -9.07 27.89 3.44
C GLY A 45 -9.19 27.39 2.00
N ALA A 46 -8.08 27.06 1.35
CA ALA A 46 -8.10 26.33 0.08
C ALA A 46 -8.68 24.93 0.30
N ASN A 47 -9.51 24.48 -0.64
CA ASN A 47 -10.16 23.18 -0.57
C ASN A 47 -9.37 22.14 -1.35
N ILE A 48 -9.19 20.96 -0.74
CA ILE A 48 -8.56 19.80 -1.32
C ILE A 48 -9.62 18.70 -1.41
N LEU A 49 -9.84 18.16 -2.61
CA LEU A 49 -10.79 17.09 -2.87
C LEU A 49 -10.07 15.91 -3.54
N VAL A 50 -10.22 14.73 -2.97
CA VAL A 50 -9.77 13.48 -3.59
C VAL A 50 -10.87 12.98 -4.52
N ASN A 51 -10.65 13.10 -5.82
CA ASN A 51 -11.67 12.88 -6.84
C ASN A 51 -12.23 11.44 -6.80
N GLY A 52 -13.53 11.32 -6.97
CA GLY A 52 -14.23 10.03 -6.93
C GLY A 52 -14.46 9.48 -5.52
N THR A 53 -14.10 10.22 -4.48
CA THR A 53 -14.26 9.83 -3.07
C THR A 53 -14.97 10.93 -2.28
N ASN A 54 -15.23 10.66 -1.00
CA ASN A 54 -15.73 11.66 -0.05
C ASN A 54 -14.61 12.25 0.83
N TYR A 55 -13.34 11.96 0.51
CA TYR A 55 -12.19 12.47 1.26
C TYR A 55 -11.83 13.87 0.77
N GLY A 56 -11.58 14.75 1.71
CA GLY A 56 -11.15 16.11 1.44
C GLY A 56 -10.71 16.81 2.72
N ALA A 57 -10.08 17.97 2.55
CA ALA A 57 -9.65 18.84 3.64
C ALA A 57 -9.67 20.30 3.18
N SER A 58 -9.47 21.20 4.14
CA SER A 58 -9.16 22.61 3.86
C SER A 58 -7.85 22.97 4.53
N THR A 59 -7.12 23.92 3.95
CA THR A 59 -5.86 24.41 4.52
C THR A 59 -6.08 25.24 5.79
N ASP A 60 -5.12 25.10 6.72
CA ASP A 60 -5.02 25.89 7.94
C ASP A 60 -4.37 27.27 7.71
N LEU A 61 -4.03 27.98 8.81
CA LEU A 61 -3.42 29.32 8.78
C LEU A 61 -2.03 29.36 8.13
N ASP A 62 -1.33 28.22 8.13
CA ASP A 62 -0.02 28.04 7.52
C ASP A 62 -0.11 27.43 6.11
N GLY A 63 -1.32 27.36 5.52
CA GLY A 63 -1.57 26.75 4.23
C GLY A 63 -1.42 25.22 4.21
N ARG A 64 -1.35 24.57 5.37
CA ARG A 64 -1.17 23.13 5.49
C ARG A 64 -2.50 22.40 5.47
N TYR A 65 -2.50 21.19 4.89
CA TYR A 65 -3.66 20.30 4.92
C TYR A 65 -3.25 18.87 5.27
N TYR A 66 -4.22 18.11 5.79
CA TYR A 66 -4.04 16.73 6.21
C TYR A 66 -5.29 15.93 5.85
N ILE A 67 -5.13 14.89 5.04
CA ILE A 67 -6.18 13.90 4.76
C ILE A 67 -5.68 12.57 5.30
N LEU A 68 -6.38 12.06 6.30
CA LEU A 68 -6.03 10.83 7.01
C LEU A 68 -6.91 9.68 6.52
N GLN A 69 -6.46 8.45 6.76
CA GLN A 69 -7.22 7.23 6.50
C GLN A 69 -7.63 7.06 5.03
N LEU A 70 -6.78 7.49 4.10
CA LEU A 70 -6.97 7.22 2.69
C LEU A 70 -6.63 5.76 2.37
N PRO A 71 -7.53 5.00 1.72
CA PRO A 71 -7.19 3.68 1.20
C PRO A 71 -5.99 3.72 0.24
N PRO A 72 -5.16 2.68 0.19
CA PRO A 72 -4.01 2.64 -0.72
C PRO A 72 -4.49 2.44 -2.15
N GLN A 73 -4.33 3.45 -2.96
CA GLN A 73 -4.53 3.41 -4.41
C GLN A 73 -4.02 4.70 -5.05
N THR A 74 -4.10 4.78 -6.37
CA THR A 74 -3.77 6.00 -7.14
C THR A 74 -4.99 6.89 -7.27
N TYR A 75 -4.84 8.15 -6.88
CA TYR A 75 -5.90 9.14 -6.90
C TYR A 75 -5.59 10.31 -7.83
N SER A 76 -6.64 11.04 -8.18
CA SER A 76 -6.54 12.39 -8.71
C SER A 76 -7.02 13.36 -7.62
N VAL A 77 -6.25 14.39 -7.34
CA VAL A 77 -6.52 15.38 -6.28
C VAL A 77 -6.74 16.74 -6.89
N THR A 78 -7.84 17.38 -6.54
CA THR A 78 -8.17 18.73 -6.98
C THR A 78 -7.96 19.71 -5.85
N PHE A 79 -7.22 20.76 -6.14
CA PHE A 79 -6.99 21.92 -5.29
C PHE A 79 -7.77 23.10 -5.84
N SER A 80 -8.61 23.71 -5.02
CA SER A 80 -9.46 24.83 -5.43
C SER A 80 -9.54 25.91 -4.35
N MET A 81 -9.60 27.18 -4.78
CA MET A 81 -9.81 28.33 -3.90
C MET A 81 -10.51 29.45 -4.66
N ILE A 82 -11.38 30.20 -3.98
CA ILE A 82 -12.06 31.34 -4.59
C ILE A 82 -11.04 32.39 -5.04
N GLY A 83 -11.10 32.75 -6.31
CA GLY A 83 -10.17 33.74 -6.92
C GLY A 83 -8.91 33.08 -7.53
N TYR A 84 -8.77 31.78 -7.48
CA TYR A 84 -7.66 31.01 -8.02
C TYR A 84 -8.12 30.02 -9.08
N LYS A 85 -7.21 29.64 -9.97
CA LYS A 85 -7.43 28.56 -10.93
C LYS A 85 -7.33 27.21 -10.21
N ASP A 86 -8.24 26.30 -10.52
CA ASP A 86 -8.18 24.93 -10.00
C ASP A 86 -6.95 24.21 -10.55
N VAL A 87 -6.27 23.47 -9.67
CA VAL A 87 -5.14 22.61 -10.02
C VAL A 87 -5.56 21.17 -9.77
N VAL A 88 -5.43 20.32 -10.80
CA VAL A 88 -5.70 18.87 -10.69
C VAL A 88 -4.40 18.12 -10.85
N VAL A 89 -3.99 17.43 -9.80
CA VAL A 89 -2.82 16.56 -9.80
C VAL A 89 -3.30 15.11 -9.96
N LYS A 90 -2.84 14.46 -11.02
CA LYS A 90 -3.14 13.05 -11.33
C LYS A 90 -2.04 12.14 -10.81
N ASP A 91 -2.35 10.84 -10.74
CA ASP A 91 -1.41 9.78 -10.42
C ASP A 91 -0.75 9.91 -9.02
N VAL A 92 -1.52 10.44 -8.06
CA VAL A 92 -1.12 10.54 -6.66
C VAL A 92 -1.26 9.18 -6.00
N GLN A 93 -0.15 8.52 -5.77
CA GLN A 93 -0.13 7.19 -5.15
C GLN A 93 -0.17 7.30 -3.62
N ILE A 94 -1.19 6.72 -3.00
CA ILE A 94 -1.31 6.58 -1.56
C ILE A 94 -0.94 5.16 -1.18
N ARG A 95 -0.04 5.03 -0.19
CA ARG A 95 0.48 3.75 0.30
C ARG A 95 0.13 3.56 1.76
N VAL A 96 0.02 2.31 2.18
CA VAL A 96 -0.29 1.95 3.56
C VAL A 96 0.83 2.43 4.49
N ASP A 97 0.43 2.95 5.66
CA ASP A 97 1.30 3.42 6.73
C ASP A 97 2.33 4.50 6.33
N LEU A 98 2.22 5.03 5.10
CA LEU A 98 3.08 6.09 4.62
C LEU A 98 2.35 7.43 4.51
N THR A 99 3.14 8.49 4.65
CA THR A 99 2.71 9.85 4.42
C THR A 99 3.12 10.29 3.02
N THR A 100 2.14 10.47 2.13
CA THR A 100 2.37 11.08 0.82
C THR A 100 2.35 12.60 0.99
N SER A 101 3.43 13.28 0.63
CA SER A 101 3.50 14.75 0.64
C SER A 101 3.20 15.28 -0.76
N LEU A 102 2.20 16.14 -0.86
CA LEU A 102 1.78 16.75 -2.12
C LEU A 102 1.53 18.25 -1.91
N ASN A 103 2.48 19.06 -2.34
CA ASN A 103 2.35 20.51 -2.30
C ASN A 103 1.73 21.03 -3.61
N ALA A 104 1.00 22.10 -3.54
CA ALA A 104 0.41 22.74 -4.71
C ALA A 104 0.62 24.24 -4.68
N GLU A 105 0.82 24.83 -5.88
CA GLU A 105 0.90 26.26 -6.08
C GLU A 105 -0.31 26.68 -6.91
N LEU A 106 -1.14 27.57 -6.38
CA LEU A 106 -2.29 28.11 -7.09
C LEU A 106 -1.95 29.48 -7.69
N GLU A 107 -2.47 29.74 -8.88
CA GLU A 107 -2.32 31.00 -9.58
C GLU A 107 -3.65 31.75 -9.55
N GLU A 108 -3.62 33.04 -9.22
CA GLU A 108 -4.81 33.89 -9.30
C GLU A 108 -5.44 33.83 -10.69
N GLY A 109 -6.75 33.72 -10.75
CA GLY A 109 -7.47 33.61 -12.01
C GLY A 109 -8.96 33.86 -11.87
N VAL A 110 -9.60 34.19 -12.99
CA VAL A 110 -11.04 34.39 -13.04
C VAL A 110 -11.73 33.02 -13.02
N ILE A 111 -12.79 32.90 -12.22
CA ILE A 111 -13.63 31.69 -12.15
C ILE A 111 -14.11 31.31 -13.57
N GLY A 112 -13.77 30.09 -14.02
CA GLY A 112 -14.21 29.58 -15.32
C GLY A 112 -13.10 29.28 -16.34
N MET A 113 -11.82 29.40 -15.97
CA MET A 113 -10.71 28.92 -16.80
C MET A 113 -10.51 27.42 -16.58
N ASP A 114 -10.03 26.73 -17.64
CA ASP A 114 -9.71 25.29 -17.55
C ASP A 114 -8.73 25.00 -16.42
N ALA A 115 -9.01 23.96 -15.66
CA ALA A 115 -8.13 23.51 -14.58
C ALA A 115 -6.75 23.13 -15.11
N VAL A 116 -5.70 23.53 -14.42
CA VAL A 116 -4.32 23.15 -14.75
C VAL A 116 -4.11 21.69 -14.34
N GLN A 117 -3.83 20.83 -15.31
CA GLN A 117 -3.52 19.41 -15.04
C GLN A 117 -2.01 19.24 -14.84
N VAL A 118 -1.64 18.64 -13.71
CA VAL A 118 -0.26 18.29 -13.38
C VAL A 118 -0.23 16.81 -13.04
N THR A 119 0.78 16.10 -13.52
CA THR A 119 1.05 14.71 -13.09
C THR A 119 1.94 14.74 -11.86
N ALA A 120 1.63 13.96 -10.84
CA ALA A 120 2.46 13.86 -9.64
C ALA A 120 3.84 13.28 -10.00
N GLU A 121 4.91 13.98 -9.60
CA GLU A 121 6.26 13.42 -9.65
C GLU A 121 6.45 12.54 -8.41
N ARG A 122 6.97 11.31 -8.61
CA ARG A 122 7.29 10.42 -7.50
C ARG A 122 8.48 10.98 -6.74
N PRO A 123 8.38 11.26 -5.43
CA PRO A 123 9.55 11.65 -4.66
C PRO A 123 10.54 10.47 -4.60
N MET A 124 11.78 10.70 -5.01
CA MET A 124 12.85 9.68 -5.00
C MET A 124 13.27 9.26 -3.58
N VAL A 125 12.98 10.08 -2.57
CA VAL A 125 13.40 9.85 -1.18
C VAL A 125 12.21 10.08 -0.25
N GLN A 126 11.89 9.08 0.54
CA GLN A 126 10.92 9.18 1.63
C GLN A 126 11.67 9.52 2.91
N ALA A 127 11.52 10.77 3.38
CA ALA A 127 12.32 11.30 4.50
C ALA A 127 11.81 10.85 5.89
N ASP A 128 10.62 10.29 5.97
CA ASP A 128 9.90 9.95 7.19
C ASP A 128 10.03 8.47 7.62
N VAL A 129 10.76 7.65 6.86
CA VAL A 129 11.03 6.26 7.25
C VAL A 129 12.45 6.10 7.79
N THR A 130 12.57 5.47 8.96
CA THR A 130 13.85 5.18 9.63
C THR A 130 14.40 3.80 9.29
N TYR A 131 13.67 2.99 8.51
CA TYR A 131 14.00 1.64 8.10
C TYR A 131 14.12 1.55 6.57
N SER A 132 14.77 0.50 6.08
CA SER A 132 14.83 0.24 4.64
C SER A 132 13.54 -0.44 4.21
N GLN A 133 12.76 0.25 3.39
CA GLN A 133 11.52 -0.24 2.84
C GLN A 133 11.57 -0.20 1.31
N ALA A 134 11.14 -1.29 0.68
CA ALA A 134 10.84 -1.34 -0.74
C ALA A 134 9.34 -1.59 -0.90
N ASN A 135 8.69 -0.75 -1.67
CA ASN A 135 7.28 -0.89 -2.00
C ASN A 135 7.16 -1.19 -3.48
N ILE A 136 6.59 -2.33 -3.80
CA ILE A 136 6.43 -2.84 -5.16
C ILE A 136 4.95 -2.83 -5.47
N THR A 137 4.58 -2.09 -6.51
CA THR A 137 3.17 -1.96 -6.92
C THR A 137 2.73 -3.13 -7.79
N SER A 138 1.40 -3.31 -7.93
CA SER A 138 0.86 -4.34 -8.83
C SER A 138 1.37 -4.21 -10.26
N GLU A 139 1.52 -2.96 -10.75
CA GLU A 139 2.03 -2.71 -12.10
C GLU A 139 3.50 -3.12 -12.24
N GLU A 140 4.30 -2.94 -11.19
CA GLU A 140 5.70 -3.36 -11.17
C GLU A 140 5.80 -4.89 -11.10
N ILE A 141 4.94 -5.57 -10.32
CA ILE A 141 4.85 -7.04 -10.25
C ILE A 141 4.47 -7.62 -11.61
N ASP A 142 3.46 -7.06 -12.28
CA ASP A 142 2.99 -7.51 -13.59
C ASP A 142 4.06 -7.36 -14.70
N MET A 143 5.04 -6.49 -14.54
CA MET A 143 6.17 -6.31 -15.48
C MET A 143 7.30 -7.32 -15.25
N LEU A 144 7.34 -7.99 -14.09
CA LEU A 144 8.40 -8.94 -13.77
C LEU A 144 8.10 -10.32 -14.41
N PRO A 145 9.11 -10.99 -14.98
CA PRO A 145 8.94 -12.33 -15.55
C PRO A 145 9.01 -13.42 -14.48
N VAL A 146 8.26 -13.25 -13.39
CA VAL A 146 8.23 -14.15 -12.22
C VAL A 146 6.79 -14.51 -11.89
N GLU A 147 6.58 -15.76 -11.48
CA GLU A 147 5.24 -16.30 -11.21
C GLU A 147 4.93 -16.30 -9.71
N GLU A 148 5.94 -16.52 -8.87
CA GLU A 148 5.78 -16.63 -7.44
C GLU A 148 6.13 -15.32 -6.73
N LEU A 149 5.40 -15.01 -5.66
CA LEU A 149 5.64 -13.82 -4.84
C LEU A 149 7.04 -13.84 -4.22
N GLU A 150 7.54 -15.01 -3.84
CA GLU A 150 8.87 -15.15 -3.24
C GLU A 150 9.97 -14.74 -4.21
N ASP A 151 9.79 -14.96 -5.51
CA ASP A 151 10.72 -14.53 -6.54
C ASP A 151 10.75 -13.00 -6.67
N VAL A 152 9.58 -12.32 -6.54
CA VAL A 152 9.50 -10.85 -6.51
C VAL A 152 10.31 -10.29 -5.34
N VAL A 153 10.19 -10.93 -4.17
CA VAL A 153 10.95 -10.53 -2.97
C VAL A 153 12.43 -10.84 -3.12
N ALA A 154 12.79 -11.96 -3.75
CA ALA A 154 14.18 -12.34 -3.98
C ALA A 154 14.96 -11.34 -4.86
N LEU A 155 14.26 -10.56 -5.68
CA LEU A 155 14.86 -9.47 -6.46
C LEU A 155 15.22 -8.24 -5.62
N GLN A 156 14.79 -8.18 -4.36
CA GLN A 156 15.04 -7.03 -3.50
C GLN A 156 16.47 -7.02 -2.94
N ALA A 157 17.00 -5.82 -2.75
CA ALA A 157 18.35 -5.65 -2.20
C ALA A 157 18.47 -6.26 -0.79
N GLY A 158 19.44 -7.15 -0.60
CA GLY A 158 19.71 -7.81 0.66
C GLY A 158 18.87 -9.07 0.91
N VAL A 159 18.17 -9.56 -0.10
CA VAL A 159 17.44 -10.84 -0.06
C VAL A 159 18.20 -11.89 -0.88
N VAL A 160 18.29 -13.09 -0.36
CA VAL A 160 18.87 -14.25 -1.04
C VAL A 160 17.92 -15.43 -0.89
N SER A 161 17.54 -16.05 -2.00
CA SER A 161 16.80 -17.32 -1.99
C SER A 161 17.80 -18.47 -1.94
N SER A 162 17.73 -19.32 -0.93
CA SER A 162 18.63 -20.47 -0.75
C SER A 162 17.99 -21.54 0.11
N GLY A 163 18.20 -22.81 -0.24
CA GLY A 163 17.73 -23.94 0.57
C GLY A 163 16.20 -24.05 0.68
N GLY A 164 15.45 -23.48 -0.25
CA GLY A 164 13.98 -23.48 -0.25
C GLY A 164 13.35 -22.42 0.66
N GLY A 165 14.07 -21.35 0.97
CA GLY A 165 13.53 -20.21 1.73
C GLY A 165 14.26 -18.91 1.44
N LEU A 166 13.65 -17.79 1.84
CA LEU A 166 14.21 -16.46 1.72
C LEU A 166 15.09 -16.13 2.94
N HIS A 167 16.21 -15.48 2.69
CA HIS A 167 17.13 -14.96 3.71
C HIS A 167 17.30 -13.46 3.53
N VAL A 168 16.99 -12.69 4.56
CA VAL A 168 17.06 -11.22 4.53
C VAL A 168 18.26 -10.77 5.34
N ARG A 169 19.19 -10.02 4.70
CA ARG A 169 20.39 -9.46 5.35
C ARG A 169 21.24 -10.47 6.14
N GLY A 170 21.27 -11.72 5.68
CA GLY A 170 22.01 -12.80 6.34
C GLY A 170 21.28 -13.43 7.53
N GLY A 171 20.02 -13.07 7.77
CA GLY A 171 19.13 -13.75 8.72
C GLY A 171 18.71 -15.12 8.24
N ARG A 172 18.04 -15.88 9.10
CA ARG A 172 17.50 -17.19 8.80
C ARG A 172 16.13 -17.04 8.11
N SER A 173 15.73 -18.01 7.31
CA SER A 173 14.41 -18.01 6.65
C SER A 173 13.26 -17.88 7.65
N GLY A 174 13.37 -18.49 8.82
CA GLY A 174 12.37 -18.40 9.89
C GLY A 174 12.32 -17.08 10.68
N GLU A 175 13.12 -16.09 10.32
CA GLU A 175 13.15 -14.76 10.96
C GLU A 175 12.39 -13.71 10.19
N ILE A 176 11.73 -14.10 9.08
CA ILE A 176 10.87 -13.26 8.28
C ILE A 176 9.44 -13.35 8.80
N SER A 177 8.76 -12.21 8.92
CA SER A 177 7.33 -12.17 9.22
C SER A 177 6.54 -11.90 7.95
N TYR A 178 5.63 -12.79 7.62
CA TYR A 178 4.69 -12.63 6.51
C TYR A 178 3.36 -12.06 7.03
N MET A 179 2.85 -11.05 6.36
CA MET A 179 1.60 -10.39 6.72
C MET A 179 0.73 -10.19 5.47
N ILE A 180 -0.58 -10.27 5.65
CA ILE A 180 -1.58 -9.96 4.64
C ILE A 180 -2.52 -8.93 5.25
N ASP A 181 -2.61 -7.75 4.64
CA ASP A 181 -3.43 -6.63 5.13
C ASP A 181 -3.19 -6.32 6.62
N GLY A 182 -1.92 -6.42 7.05
CA GLY A 182 -1.52 -6.20 8.45
C GLY A 182 -1.74 -7.38 9.40
N VAL A 183 -2.28 -8.51 8.92
CA VAL A 183 -2.47 -9.73 9.73
C VAL A 183 -1.33 -10.69 9.49
N ALA A 184 -0.68 -11.14 10.55
CA ALA A 184 0.42 -12.10 10.45
C ALA A 184 -0.09 -13.47 9.98
N VAL A 185 0.54 -13.98 8.91
CA VAL A 185 0.23 -15.28 8.27
C VAL A 185 1.46 -16.17 8.16
N THR A 186 2.44 -15.97 9.03
CA THR A 186 3.63 -16.83 9.07
C THR A 186 3.27 -18.20 9.62
N ASP A 187 3.63 -19.27 8.92
CA ASP A 187 3.44 -20.64 9.39
C ASP A 187 4.33 -20.90 10.61
N PRO A 188 3.77 -21.34 11.74
CA PRO A 188 4.55 -21.61 12.94
C PRO A 188 5.41 -22.87 12.84
N TYR A 189 5.22 -23.73 11.83
CA TYR A 189 5.93 -24.99 11.67
C TYR A 189 7.22 -24.82 10.85
N ASP A 190 7.13 -24.21 9.67
CA ASP A 190 8.28 -24.02 8.77
C ASP A 190 8.72 -22.56 8.67
N ALA A 191 7.94 -21.64 9.29
CA ALA A 191 8.14 -20.19 9.25
C ALA A 191 8.06 -19.56 7.86
N GLY A 192 7.49 -20.27 6.90
CA GLY A 192 7.12 -19.77 5.58
C GLY A 192 5.81 -18.99 5.59
N MET A 193 5.29 -18.70 4.42
CA MET A 193 3.98 -18.07 4.26
C MET A 193 2.89 -19.17 4.33
N ALA A 194 1.99 -19.08 5.32
CA ALA A 194 0.93 -20.06 5.53
C ALA A 194 -0.20 -20.03 4.50
N VAL A 195 -0.33 -18.93 3.75
CA VAL A 195 -1.37 -18.71 2.75
C VAL A 195 -0.73 -18.16 1.48
N GLU A 196 -0.80 -18.92 0.40
CA GLU A 196 -0.36 -18.45 -0.91
C GLU A 196 -1.36 -17.44 -1.49
N ILE A 197 -0.85 -16.35 -2.04
CA ILE A 197 -1.63 -15.31 -2.72
C ILE A 197 -1.13 -15.18 -4.15
N GLU A 198 -2.07 -15.24 -5.07
CA GLU A 198 -1.80 -14.99 -6.48
C GLU A 198 -1.36 -13.54 -6.71
N ASN A 199 -0.35 -13.31 -7.53
CA ASN A 199 0.20 -11.99 -7.84
C ASN A 199 -0.87 -11.00 -8.33
N ASN A 200 -1.87 -11.48 -9.07
CA ASN A 200 -2.98 -10.68 -9.59
C ASN A 200 -3.92 -10.10 -8.49
N ALA A 201 -3.92 -10.70 -7.29
CA ALA A 201 -4.71 -10.22 -6.15
C ALA A 201 -3.96 -9.16 -5.32
N ILE A 202 -2.66 -8.93 -5.60
CA ILE A 202 -1.81 -8.02 -4.85
C ILE A 202 -1.98 -6.60 -5.39
N GLN A 203 -2.26 -5.65 -4.49
CA GLN A 203 -2.27 -4.22 -4.76
C GLN A 203 -0.87 -3.62 -4.60
N GLU A 204 -0.21 -3.98 -3.52
CA GLU A 204 1.12 -3.50 -3.17
C GLU A 204 1.82 -4.56 -2.30
N LEU A 205 3.10 -4.77 -2.53
CA LEU A 205 3.99 -5.58 -1.71
C LEU A 205 4.97 -4.65 -0.99
N GLN A 206 4.97 -4.68 0.33
CA GLN A 206 5.90 -3.93 1.16
C GLN A 206 6.95 -4.88 1.72
N PHE A 207 8.20 -4.65 1.36
CA PHE A 207 9.33 -5.34 1.93
C PHE A 207 10.08 -4.41 2.88
N ILE A 208 10.11 -4.74 4.16
CA ILE A 208 10.73 -3.95 5.21
C ILE A 208 11.89 -4.73 5.80
N SER A 209 13.06 -4.10 5.87
CA SER A 209 14.27 -4.73 6.41
C SER A 209 15.08 -3.76 7.26
N GLY A 210 15.78 -4.26 8.26
CA GLY A 210 16.59 -3.46 9.18
C GLY A 210 15.96 -3.28 10.54
N THR A 211 15.88 -2.05 11.04
CA THR A 211 15.20 -1.72 12.31
C THR A 211 13.72 -1.55 12.07
N PHE A 212 12.89 -2.33 12.74
CA PHE A 212 11.42 -2.25 12.64
C PHE A 212 10.83 -1.50 13.82
N ASN A 213 9.63 -0.96 13.63
CA ASN A 213 8.82 -0.45 14.72
C ASN A 213 8.36 -1.60 15.64
N ALA A 214 8.07 -1.28 16.90
CA ALA A 214 7.65 -2.25 17.91
C ALA A 214 6.30 -2.96 17.59
N GLU A 215 5.53 -2.44 16.66
CA GLU A 215 4.31 -3.06 16.15
C GLU A 215 4.55 -4.41 15.44
N TYR A 216 5.75 -4.61 14.88
CA TYR A 216 6.15 -5.85 14.20
C TYR A 216 6.85 -6.83 15.15
N GLY A 217 6.17 -7.20 16.23
CA GLY A 217 6.76 -7.91 17.38
C GLY A 217 7.36 -9.30 17.14
N LYS A 218 7.22 -9.91 15.95
CA LYS A 218 7.73 -11.26 15.65
C LYS A 218 8.79 -11.28 14.54
N ALA A 219 9.03 -10.17 13.87
CA ALA A 219 10.04 -10.07 12.82
C ALA A 219 11.43 -9.88 13.43
N MET A 220 12.45 -10.55 12.89
CA MET A 220 13.84 -10.43 13.32
C MET A 220 14.75 -9.98 12.18
N SER A 221 14.53 -10.41 10.94
CA SER A 221 15.37 -10.08 9.80
C SER A 221 14.64 -9.28 8.71
N GLY A 222 13.35 -9.53 8.51
CA GLY A 222 12.54 -8.84 7.50
C GLY A 222 11.05 -9.01 7.73
N ILE A 223 10.28 -8.13 7.10
CA ILE A 223 8.82 -8.18 7.06
C ILE A 223 8.40 -8.11 5.60
N ILE A 224 7.51 -9.00 5.20
CA ILE A 224 6.86 -9.01 3.91
C ILE A 224 5.37 -8.78 4.18
N ASN A 225 4.89 -7.58 3.89
CA ASN A 225 3.49 -7.23 4.06
C ASN A 225 2.83 -7.11 2.69
N ILE A 226 1.84 -7.93 2.44
CA ILE A 226 1.07 -8.02 1.20
C ILE A 226 -0.23 -7.26 1.41
N ILE A 227 -0.50 -6.29 0.56
CA ILE A 227 -1.74 -5.54 0.56
C ILE A 227 -2.57 -6.03 -0.61
N THR A 228 -3.77 -6.51 -0.32
CA THR A 228 -4.65 -7.08 -1.34
C THR A 228 -5.48 -6.00 -2.05
N LYS A 229 -5.85 -6.26 -3.30
CA LYS A 229 -6.74 -5.39 -4.07
C LYS A 229 -8.13 -5.35 -3.42
N SER A 230 -8.63 -4.15 -3.18
CA SER A 230 -9.99 -3.95 -2.70
C SER A 230 -11.00 -3.97 -3.85
N GLY A 231 -12.15 -4.58 -3.64
CA GLY A 231 -13.25 -4.57 -4.61
C GLY A 231 -13.89 -3.18 -4.75
N ASP A 232 -14.35 -2.85 -5.95
CA ASP A 232 -15.14 -1.64 -6.22
C ASP A 232 -16.63 -2.00 -6.24
N PHE A 233 -17.43 -1.36 -5.39
CA PHE A 233 -18.88 -1.58 -5.32
C PHE A 233 -19.64 -1.11 -6.57
N ARG A 234 -19.00 -0.36 -7.46
CA ARG A 234 -19.63 0.24 -8.66
C ARG A 234 -19.44 -0.58 -9.92
N LYS A 235 -18.46 -1.48 -9.97
CA LYS A 235 -18.16 -2.28 -11.16
C LYS A 235 -17.66 -3.67 -10.79
N TYR A 236 -18.00 -4.62 -11.65
CA TYR A 236 -17.41 -5.94 -11.59
C TYR A 236 -16.08 -5.92 -12.37
N SER A 237 -15.04 -6.46 -11.79
CA SER A 237 -13.75 -6.68 -12.45
C SER A 237 -13.23 -8.05 -12.07
N GLY A 238 -12.47 -8.65 -12.95
CA GLY A 238 -11.86 -9.96 -12.72
C GLY A 238 -10.71 -10.16 -13.71
N ASN A 239 -9.76 -11.00 -13.35
CA ASN A 239 -8.69 -11.46 -14.22
C ASN A 239 -8.77 -12.97 -14.35
N MET A 240 -8.46 -13.47 -15.54
CA MET A 240 -8.34 -14.89 -15.81
C MET A 240 -7.09 -15.08 -16.67
N SER A 241 -6.10 -15.79 -16.14
CA SER A 241 -4.88 -16.14 -16.84
C SER A 241 -4.82 -17.65 -17.07
N SER A 242 -4.27 -18.07 -18.21
CA SER A 242 -4.02 -19.47 -18.54
C SER A 242 -2.65 -19.59 -19.17
N MET A 243 -1.80 -20.42 -18.60
CA MET A 243 -0.47 -20.71 -19.12
C MET A 243 -0.42 -22.15 -19.63
N LEU A 244 0.05 -22.31 -20.85
CA LEU A 244 0.33 -23.62 -21.45
C LEU A 244 1.81 -23.67 -21.77
N GLY A 245 2.55 -24.51 -21.06
CA GLY A 245 3.96 -24.74 -21.27
C GLY A 245 4.22 -26.18 -21.69
N SER A 246 5.14 -26.40 -22.61
CA SER A 246 5.71 -27.72 -22.90
C SER A 246 7.23 -27.63 -22.73
N TYR A 247 7.79 -28.56 -21.97
CA TYR A 247 9.24 -28.71 -21.91
C TYR A 247 9.70 -29.52 -23.09
N TYR A 248 10.38 -28.88 -24.03
CA TYR A 248 11.10 -29.57 -25.10
C TYR A 248 12.59 -29.48 -24.74
N ALA A 249 13.11 -30.53 -24.12
CA ALA A 249 14.53 -30.68 -23.87
C ALA A 249 15.18 -31.41 -25.02
N ASN A 250 15.95 -30.70 -25.86
CA ASN A 250 16.83 -31.28 -26.85
C ASN A 250 18.27 -31.38 -26.30
N ASP A 251 18.41 -31.98 -25.12
CA ASP A 251 19.72 -32.16 -24.47
C ASP A 251 20.22 -33.57 -24.74
N PRO A 252 21.38 -33.73 -25.43
CA PRO A 252 21.96 -35.04 -25.72
C PRO A 252 22.39 -35.80 -24.46
N LEU A 253 22.46 -35.16 -23.28
CA LEU A 253 22.80 -35.78 -22.03
C LEU A 253 21.60 -36.45 -21.33
N PHE A 254 20.37 -36.11 -21.71
CA PHE A 254 19.14 -36.68 -21.16
C PHE A 254 18.19 -37.21 -22.23
N PRO A 255 18.57 -38.26 -22.96
CA PRO A 255 17.76 -38.80 -24.08
C PRO A 255 16.50 -39.58 -23.65
N GLN A 256 16.15 -39.60 -22.39
CA GLN A 256 15.05 -40.39 -21.81
C GLN A 256 13.92 -39.59 -21.19
N LEU A 257 13.77 -38.31 -21.55
CA LEU A 257 12.64 -37.46 -21.10
C LEU A 257 11.60 -37.27 -22.22
N ASP A 258 11.49 -38.24 -23.16
CA ASP A 258 10.40 -38.33 -24.15
C ASP A 258 9.22 -39.13 -23.57
#